data_f1987dd8426a59e39fffe66388d2dcbd
#
_entry.id   f1987dd8426a59e39fffe66388d2dcbd
#
_cell.length_a   1.000
_cell.length_b   1.000
_cell.length_c   1.000
_cell.angle_alpha   90.00
_cell.angle_beta   90.00
_cell.angle_gamma   90.00
#
_symmetry.space_group_name_H-M   'P 1'
#
loop_
_entity.id
_entity.type
_entity.pdbx_description
1 polymer ?
#
loop_
_entity_poly.entity_id
_entity_poly.type
_entity_poly.pdbx_seq_one_letter_code
_entity_poly.pdbx_strand_id
1 'polypeptide(L)'
;MDLTGKHVLVTGATAGIGRSSAITLAGLGADLTLLSRNTEKAEALASEIVSAGGKQPTLISMDMAVLDSVRDAARQCLDLNKPIDVLLNNAGVVNTSRVETVDGFEETLAVNHFAPFLLTGMLLPLLQNAPTARIVNVASDAHSFVKSMGFDDIQAVQSYKTFREYGRSKLANILFTRSLAKRLPESITVNCLHPGAVATSLGSQNDGFLSKLLPALLKPFFRSPDRGAETSIYLCQSDEVEAVSGAYFSNCKKTKPKPWAEDDAAAARLWTISEECVDFSYP
;
A
#
# COMPACT_ATOMS: atom_id res chain seq x y z
N MET A 1 5.17 5.06 20.33
CA MET A 1 4.60 3.90 21.04
C MET A 1 5.54 2.71 20.88
N ASP A 2 5.59 1.82 21.85
CA ASP A 2 6.27 0.52 21.77
C ASP A 2 5.37 -0.46 21.00
N LEU A 3 5.93 -1.16 20.02
CA LEU A 3 5.24 -2.19 19.23
C LEU A 3 5.65 -3.62 19.65
N THR A 4 6.26 -3.77 20.83
CA THR A 4 6.62 -5.09 21.37
C THR A 4 5.39 -6.00 21.45
N GLY A 5 5.49 -7.16 20.84
CA GLY A 5 4.39 -8.13 20.74
C GLY A 5 3.37 -7.84 19.64
N LYS A 6 3.50 -6.74 18.89
CA LYS A 6 2.64 -6.42 17.76
C LYS A 6 3.19 -7.02 16.47
N HIS A 7 2.31 -7.65 15.69
CA HIS A 7 2.63 -8.22 14.39
C HIS A 7 2.25 -7.26 13.27
N VAL A 8 3.23 -6.88 12.45
CA VAL A 8 3.08 -5.91 11.37
C VAL A 8 3.44 -6.54 10.03
N LEU A 9 2.49 -6.56 9.10
CA LEU A 9 2.72 -6.94 7.72
C LEU A 9 3.04 -5.71 6.88
N VAL A 10 4.10 -5.77 6.05
CA VAL A 10 4.50 -4.67 5.17
C VAL A 10 4.66 -5.17 3.74
N THR A 11 3.93 -4.55 2.79
CA THR A 11 4.13 -4.80 1.36
C THR A 11 5.14 -3.82 0.77
N GLY A 12 6.00 -4.29 -0.16
CA GLY A 12 7.00 -3.44 -0.81
C GLY A 12 8.08 -2.90 0.13
N ALA A 13 8.46 -3.69 1.13
CA ALA A 13 9.40 -3.30 2.18
C ALA A 13 10.87 -3.18 1.72
N THR A 14 11.23 -3.60 0.51
CA THR A 14 12.64 -3.73 0.10
C THR A 14 13.27 -2.45 -0.45
N ALA A 15 12.51 -1.36 -0.58
CA ALA A 15 13.01 -0.08 -1.10
C ALA A 15 12.21 1.12 -0.54
N GLY A 16 12.81 2.30 -0.62
CA GLY A 16 12.17 3.59 -0.37
C GLY A 16 11.43 3.67 0.97
N ILE A 17 10.19 4.17 0.92
CA ILE A 17 9.33 4.37 2.10
C ILE A 17 9.09 3.05 2.86
N GLY A 18 8.81 1.96 2.14
CA GLY A 18 8.54 0.66 2.75
C GLY A 18 9.73 0.14 3.56
N ARG A 19 10.96 0.29 3.02
CA ARG A 19 12.18 -0.09 3.73
C ARG A 19 12.40 0.74 5.00
N SER A 20 12.27 2.05 4.88
CA SER A 20 12.40 2.95 6.03
C SER A 20 11.33 2.65 7.10
N SER A 21 10.08 2.41 6.67
CA SER A 21 9.00 2.00 7.59
C SER A 21 9.32 0.69 8.29
N ALA A 22 9.76 -0.35 7.55
CA ALA A 22 10.08 -1.66 8.13
C ALA A 22 11.20 -1.58 9.17
N ILE A 23 12.30 -0.88 8.88
CA ILE A 23 13.41 -0.68 9.82
C ILE A 23 12.92 0.04 11.08
N THR A 24 12.17 1.13 10.92
CA THR A 24 11.68 1.90 12.07
C THR A 24 10.71 1.09 12.92
N LEU A 25 9.74 0.39 12.30
CA LEU A 25 8.77 -0.44 13.01
C LEU A 25 9.46 -1.61 13.74
N ALA A 26 10.48 -2.23 13.13
CA ALA A 26 11.31 -3.23 13.80
C ALA A 26 12.04 -2.66 15.01
N GLY A 27 12.63 -1.46 14.87
CA GLY A 27 13.29 -0.74 15.97
C GLY A 27 12.34 -0.36 17.13
N LEU A 28 11.04 -0.26 16.86
CA LEU A 28 9.99 -0.09 17.88
C LEU A 28 9.52 -1.43 18.49
N GLY A 29 10.19 -2.55 18.19
CA GLY A 29 9.91 -3.86 18.76
C GLY A 29 8.89 -4.71 18.01
N ALA A 30 8.38 -4.25 16.85
CA ALA A 30 7.42 -4.99 16.06
C ALA A 30 7.98 -6.33 15.57
N ASP A 31 7.10 -7.33 15.48
CA ASP A 31 7.36 -8.56 14.78
C ASP A 31 6.90 -8.41 13.33
N LEU A 32 7.81 -8.50 12.37
CA LEU A 32 7.53 -8.18 10.99
C LEU A 32 7.30 -9.41 10.12
N THR A 33 6.31 -9.30 9.22
CA THR A 33 6.22 -10.10 8.01
C THR A 33 6.39 -9.19 6.80
N LEU A 34 7.40 -9.47 5.96
CA LEU A 34 7.73 -8.70 4.78
C LEU A 34 7.25 -9.44 3.53
N LEU A 35 6.30 -8.81 2.82
CA LEU A 35 5.76 -9.31 1.56
C LEU A 35 6.47 -8.59 0.41
N SER A 36 7.28 -9.31 -0.38
CA SER A 36 8.07 -8.69 -1.44
C SER A 36 8.39 -9.66 -2.58
N ARG A 37 8.54 -9.11 -3.80
CA ARG A 37 8.89 -9.88 -5.00
C ARG A 37 10.37 -10.32 -5.02
N ASN A 38 11.25 -9.47 -4.51
CA ASN A 38 12.70 -9.73 -4.54
C ASN A 38 13.15 -10.31 -3.19
N THR A 39 13.37 -11.63 -3.16
CA THR A 39 13.77 -12.38 -1.98
C THR A 39 15.16 -11.97 -1.47
N GLU A 40 16.14 -11.77 -2.36
CA GLU A 40 17.50 -11.37 -1.99
C GLU A 40 17.51 -10.02 -1.25
N LYS A 41 16.74 -9.04 -1.75
CA LYS A 41 16.61 -7.74 -1.08
C LYS A 41 15.86 -7.85 0.25
N ALA A 42 14.90 -8.76 0.35
CA ALA A 42 14.18 -9.01 1.60
C ALA A 42 15.10 -9.66 2.66
N GLU A 43 15.95 -10.61 2.26
CA GLU A 43 16.95 -11.24 3.11
C GLU A 43 18.01 -10.24 3.59
N ALA A 44 18.48 -9.36 2.70
CA ALA A 44 19.41 -8.29 3.06
C ALA A 44 18.80 -7.33 4.08
N LEU A 45 17.52 -6.95 3.89
CA LEU A 45 16.78 -6.11 4.84
C LEU A 45 16.57 -6.83 6.19
N ALA A 46 16.24 -8.11 6.16
CA ALA A 46 16.07 -8.91 7.38
C ALA A 46 17.38 -8.97 8.18
N SER A 47 18.50 -9.19 7.50
CA SER A 47 19.84 -9.19 8.12
C SER A 47 20.19 -7.83 8.73
N GLU A 48 19.84 -6.74 8.07
CA GLU A 48 20.04 -5.39 8.58
C GLU A 48 19.18 -5.14 9.85
N ILE A 49 17.91 -5.52 9.82
CA ILE A 49 17.02 -5.39 10.97
C ILE A 49 17.55 -6.16 12.18
N VAL A 50 18.00 -7.40 11.98
CA VAL A 50 18.58 -8.21 13.06
C VAL A 50 19.88 -7.60 13.59
N SER A 51 20.75 -7.10 12.70
CA SER A 51 21.99 -6.44 13.08
C SER A 51 21.78 -5.17 13.89
N ALA A 52 20.62 -4.49 13.67
CA ALA A 52 20.20 -3.33 14.44
C ALA A 52 19.47 -3.69 15.76
N GLY A 53 19.39 -4.98 16.12
CA GLY A 53 18.75 -5.45 17.36
C GLY A 53 17.25 -5.75 17.22
N GLY A 54 16.68 -5.67 16.02
CA GLY A 54 15.32 -6.08 15.75
C GLY A 54 15.16 -7.61 15.68
N LYS A 55 13.91 -8.09 15.70
CA LYS A 55 13.60 -9.51 15.51
C LYS A 55 13.79 -9.91 14.06
N GLN A 56 14.13 -11.19 13.84
CA GLN A 56 14.17 -11.78 12.49
C GLN A 56 12.77 -11.71 11.84
N PRO A 57 12.59 -10.97 10.71
CA PRO A 57 11.32 -10.92 10.02
C PRO A 57 10.97 -12.25 9.35
N THR A 58 9.67 -12.55 9.27
CA THR A 58 9.15 -13.58 8.36
C THR A 58 9.17 -13.00 6.94
N LEU A 59 9.69 -13.76 5.97
CA LEU A 59 9.75 -13.36 4.57
C LEU A 59 8.80 -14.20 3.75
N ILE A 60 7.91 -13.55 2.99
CA ILE A 60 6.98 -14.22 2.08
C ILE A 60 7.14 -13.59 0.70
N SER A 61 7.37 -14.44 -0.31
CA SER A 61 7.45 -13.99 -1.70
C SER A 61 6.07 -13.61 -2.22
N MET A 62 5.93 -12.41 -2.81
CA MET A 62 4.68 -11.93 -3.39
C MET A 62 4.95 -10.97 -4.54
N ASP A 63 4.44 -11.30 -5.72
CA ASP A 63 4.36 -10.37 -6.85
C ASP A 63 2.94 -9.79 -6.95
N MET A 64 2.81 -8.49 -6.70
CA MET A 64 1.52 -7.80 -6.75
C MET A 64 0.98 -7.60 -8.17
N ALA A 65 1.78 -7.88 -9.21
CA ALA A 65 1.31 -7.89 -10.60
C ALA A 65 0.65 -9.22 -10.99
N VAL A 66 0.61 -10.22 -10.10
CA VAL A 66 0.08 -11.56 -10.32
C VAL A 66 -0.89 -11.90 -9.17
N LEU A 67 -2.19 -11.93 -9.45
CA LEU A 67 -3.19 -12.15 -8.41
C LEU A 67 -3.05 -13.50 -7.70
N ASP A 68 -2.66 -14.56 -8.42
CA ASP A 68 -2.41 -15.86 -7.78
C ASP A 68 -1.22 -15.81 -6.82
N SER A 69 -0.18 -15.02 -7.12
CA SER A 69 0.91 -14.79 -6.17
C SER A 69 0.43 -14.06 -4.90
N VAL A 70 -0.51 -13.12 -5.04
CA VAL A 70 -1.14 -12.45 -3.90
C VAL A 70 -1.96 -13.45 -3.07
N ARG A 71 -2.74 -14.34 -3.72
CA ARG A 71 -3.50 -15.38 -3.05
C ARG A 71 -2.61 -16.35 -2.29
N ASP A 72 -1.51 -16.78 -2.90
CA ASP A 72 -0.56 -17.72 -2.27
C ASP A 72 0.15 -17.09 -1.08
N ALA A 73 0.55 -15.82 -1.18
CA ALA A 73 1.13 -15.09 -0.06
C ALA A 73 0.12 -14.91 1.09
N ALA A 74 -1.14 -14.60 0.77
CA ALA A 74 -2.19 -14.50 1.77
C ALA A 74 -2.45 -15.84 2.45
N ARG A 75 -2.47 -16.97 1.72
CA ARG A 75 -2.59 -18.32 2.29
C ARG A 75 -1.43 -18.64 3.24
N GLN A 76 -0.18 -18.35 2.84
CA GLN A 76 0.98 -18.51 3.71
C GLN A 76 0.84 -17.70 5.02
N CYS A 77 0.34 -16.46 4.94
CA CYS A 77 0.04 -15.67 6.15
C CYS A 77 -1.02 -16.34 7.02
N LEU A 78 -2.10 -16.87 6.40
CA LEU A 78 -3.16 -17.60 7.11
C LEU A 78 -2.64 -18.86 7.78
N ASP A 79 -1.76 -19.61 7.12
CA ASP A 79 -1.13 -20.83 7.65
C ASP A 79 -0.23 -20.56 8.86
N LEU A 80 0.39 -19.37 8.94
CA LEU A 80 1.11 -18.90 10.14
C LEU A 80 0.17 -18.74 11.35
N ASN A 81 -1.12 -18.55 11.09
CA ASN A 81 -2.18 -18.39 12.09
C ASN A 81 -1.85 -17.36 13.19
N LYS A 82 -1.17 -16.28 12.80
CA LYS A 82 -0.71 -15.22 13.70
C LYS A 82 -1.59 -13.98 13.51
N PRO A 83 -2.23 -13.46 14.59
CA PRO A 83 -2.99 -12.23 14.50
C PRO A 83 -2.17 -11.09 13.87
N ILE A 84 -2.82 -10.24 13.06
CA ILE A 84 -2.20 -9.08 12.43
C ILE A 84 -2.69 -7.83 13.14
N ASP A 85 -1.78 -7.13 13.82
CA ASP A 85 -2.10 -5.84 14.46
C ASP A 85 -2.04 -4.68 13.45
N VAL A 86 -1.14 -4.76 12.44
CA VAL A 86 -1.03 -3.71 11.42
C VAL A 86 -0.76 -4.33 10.05
N LEU A 87 -1.55 -3.94 9.05
CA LEU A 87 -1.29 -4.20 7.63
C LEU A 87 -0.92 -2.88 6.93
N LEU A 88 0.33 -2.74 6.51
CA LEU A 88 0.82 -1.60 5.74
C LEU A 88 0.88 -1.96 4.25
N ASN A 89 -0.15 -1.56 3.49
CA ASN A 89 -0.21 -1.63 2.04
C ASN A 89 0.60 -0.47 1.45
N ASN A 90 1.92 -0.67 1.33
CA ASN A 90 2.85 0.35 0.87
C ASN A 90 3.32 0.12 -0.57
N ALA A 91 3.34 -1.10 -1.07
CA ALA A 91 3.79 -1.40 -2.43
C ALA A 91 3.06 -0.55 -3.47
N GLY A 92 3.79 -0.18 -4.52
CA GLY A 92 3.21 0.55 -5.64
C GLY A 92 4.21 0.75 -6.77
N VAL A 93 3.66 0.97 -7.97
CA VAL A 93 4.41 1.22 -9.19
C VAL A 93 3.85 2.42 -9.94
N VAL A 94 4.65 2.95 -10.86
CA VAL A 94 4.21 3.89 -11.90
C VAL A 94 4.87 3.51 -13.21
N ASN A 95 4.08 3.29 -14.26
CA ASN A 95 4.58 2.93 -15.58
C ASN A 95 4.52 4.13 -16.53
N THR A 96 5.50 4.23 -17.41
CA THR A 96 5.55 5.29 -18.44
C THR A 96 4.73 4.96 -19.68
N SER A 97 4.35 3.69 -19.85
CA SER A 97 3.47 3.16 -20.90
C SER A 97 2.53 2.14 -20.29
N ARG A 98 1.44 1.81 -21.02
CA ARG A 98 0.54 0.74 -20.60
C ARG A 98 1.28 -0.60 -20.61
N VAL A 99 1.31 -1.24 -19.48
CA VAL A 99 1.76 -2.62 -19.29
C VAL A 99 0.55 -3.42 -18.83
N GLU A 100 0.39 -4.63 -19.36
CA GLU A 100 -0.68 -5.54 -18.98
C GLU A 100 -0.12 -6.69 -18.15
N THR A 101 -0.78 -6.98 -17.04
CA THR A 101 -0.42 -8.12 -16.17
C THR A 101 -0.83 -9.45 -16.83
N VAL A 102 -0.36 -10.55 -16.28
CA VAL A 102 -0.78 -11.90 -16.73
C VAL A 102 -2.28 -12.14 -16.51
N ASP A 103 -2.90 -11.40 -15.60
CA ASP A 103 -4.33 -11.45 -15.31
C ASP A 103 -5.16 -10.53 -16.25
N GLY A 104 -4.51 -9.82 -17.20
CA GLY A 104 -5.17 -8.95 -18.19
C GLY A 104 -5.48 -7.55 -17.69
N PHE A 105 -4.91 -7.09 -16.59
CA PHE A 105 -5.15 -5.76 -16.01
C PHE A 105 -4.05 -4.75 -16.35
N GLU A 106 -4.39 -3.45 -16.36
CA GLU A 106 -3.38 -2.39 -16.37
C GLU A 106 -2.55 -2.46 -15.09
N GLU A 107 -1.22 -2.61 -15.24
CA GLU A 107 -0.33 -2.99 -14.13
C GLU A 107 -0.29 -1.95 -13.01
N THR A 108 -0.37 -0.63 -13.31
CA THR A 108 -0.37 0.40 -12.26
C THR A 108 -1.61 0.28 -11.37
N LEU A 109 -2.78 0.04 -11.97
CA LEU A 109 -4.01 -0.16 -11.23
C LEU A 109 -4.00 -1.50 -10.50
N ALA A 110 -3.53 -2.56 -11.16
CA ALA A 110 -3.45 -3.90 -10.56
C ALA A 110 -2.58 -3.91 -9.30
N VAL A 111 -1.34 -3.44 -9.40
CA VAL A 111 -0.38 -3.43 -8.29
C VAL A 111 -0.79 -2.46 -7.18
N ASN A 112 -1.28 -1.26 -7.55
CA ASN A 112 -1.55 -0.21 -6.57
C ASN A 112 -2.90 -0.37 -5.88
N HIS A 113 -3.87 -1.06 -6.51
CA HIS A 113 -5.24 -1.16 -6.00
C HIS A 113 -5.77 -2.59 -5.93
N PHE A 114 -5.83 -3.36 -7.03
CA PHE A 114 -6.46 -4.69 -7.01
C PHE A 114 -5.73 -5.67 -6.09
N ALA A 115 -4.40 -5.68 -6.13
CA ALA A 115 -3.61 -6.55 -5.27
C ALA A 115 -3.77 -6.22 -3.77
N PRO A 116 -3.64 -4.95 -3.29
CA PRO A 116 -3.93 -4.65 -1.88
C PRO A 116 -5.40 -4.83 -1.52
N PHE A 117 -6.35 -4.63 -2.45
CA PHE A 117 -7.76 -4.97 -2.22
C PHE A 117 -7.90 -6.47 -1.91
N LEU A 118 -7.42 -7.35 -2.78
CA LEU A 118 -7.47 -8.80 -2.59
C LEU A 118 -6.75 -9.24 -1.31
N LEU A 119 -5.50 -8.79 -1.13
CA LEU A 119 -4.69 -9.15 0.03
C LEU A 119 -5.39 -8.77 1.34
N THR A 120 -5.91 -7.55 1.42
CA THR A 120 -6.61 -7.06 2.61
C THR A 120 -7.85 -7.92 2.92
N GLY A 121 -8.66 -8.24 1.91
CA GLY A 121 -9.84 -9.08 2.07
C GLY A 121 -9.51 -10.47 2.57
N MET A 122 -8.51 -11.12 1.97
CA MET A 122 -8.08 -12.46 2.38
C MET A 122 -7.47 -12.50 3.81
N LEU A 123 -6.85 -11.40 4.25
CA LEU A 123 -6.23 -11.32 5.58
C LEU A 123 -7.18 -10.82 6.67
N LEU A 124 -8.45 -10.49 6.36
CA LEU A 124 -9.43 -10.05 7.36
C LEU A 124 -9.55 -11.02 8.57
N PRO A 125 -9.56 -12.35 8.40
CA PRO A 125 -9.63 -13.23 9.56
C PRO A 125 -8.49 -13.02 10.56
N LEU A 126 -7.26 -12.79 10.08
CA LEU A 126 -6.11 -12.55 10.98
C LEU A 126 -6.14 -11.14 11.61
N LEU A 127 -6.67 -10.15 10.88
CA LEU A 127 -6.90 -8.81 11.42
C LEU A 127 -7.98 -8.83 12.50
N GLN A 128 -9.05 -9.62 12.31
CA GLN A 128 -10.13 -9.81 13.30
C GLN A 128 -9.68 -10.60 14.54
N ASN A 129 -8.64 -11.42 14.44
CA ASN A 129 -8.08 -12.15 15.56
C ASN A 129 -7.23 -11.28 16.50
N ALA A 130 -6.83 -10.08 16.07
CA ALA A 130 -6.16 -9.11 16.94
C ALA A 130 -7.21 -8.35 17.79
N PRO A 131 -6.90 -7.99 19.06
CA PRO A 131 -7.81 -7.19 19.88
C PRO A 131 -8.18 -5.85 19.22
N THR A 132 -7.21 -5.23 18.56
CA THR A 132 -7.36 -4.07 17.67
C THR A 132 -6.43 -4.22 16.49
N ALA A 133 -6.87 -3.81 15.30
CA ALA A 133 -6.03 -3.86 14.12
C ALA A 133 -6.09 -2.56 13.32
N ARG A 134 -5.04 -2.30 12.54
CA ARG A 134 -4.92 -1.12 11.68
C ARG A 134 -4.56 -1.53 10.27
N ILE A 135 -5.26 -0.96 9.29
CA ILE A 135 -4.93 -1.07 7.87
C ILE A 135 -4.47 0.32 7.40
N VAL A 136 -3.28 0.40 6.83
CA VAL A 136 -2.68 1.64 6.36
C VAL A 136 -2.41 1.54 4.86
N ASN A 137 -3.10 2.34 4.06
CA ASN A 137 -2.98 2.35 2.60
C ASN A 137 -2.15 3.56 2.14
N VAL A 138 -1.05 3.31 1.43
CA VAL A 138 -0.24 4.39 0.85
C VAL A 138 -0.87 4.88 -0.44
N ALA A 139 -1.62 5.99 -0.34
CA ALA A 139 -2.15 6.75 -1.45
C ALA A 139 -1.11 7.79 -1.95
N SER A 140 -1.57 8.89 -2.54
CA SER A 140 -0.71 10.00 -2.98
C SER A 140 -1.54 11.24 -3.25
N ASP A 141 -0.91 12.42 -3.21
CA ASP A 141 -1.51 13.65 -3.73
C ASP A 141 -1.74 13.61 -5.25
N ALA A 142 -1.15 12.62 -5.94
CA ALA A 142 -1.42 12.36 -7.36
C ALA A 142 -2.91 12.09 -7.67
N HIS A 143 -3.74 11.72 -6.68
CA HIS A 143 -5.20 11.67 -6.85
C HIS A 143 -5.80 13.00 -7.29
N SER A 144 -5.08 14.11 -7.10
CA SER A 144 -5.45 15.44 -7.58
C SER A 144 -5.28 15.66 -9.08
N PHE A 145 -4.52 14.80 -9.77
CA PHE A 145 -4.29 14.88 -11.22
C PHE A 145 -5.49 14.41 -12.04
N VAL A 146 -6.45 13.77 -11.41
CA VAL A 146 -7.68 13.27 -12.04
C VAL A 146 -8.91 13.78 -11.28
N LYS A 147 -10.05 13.82 -11.95
CA LYS A 147 -11.33 14.23 -11.33
C LYS A 147 -12.33 13.09 -11.19
N SER A 148 -11.99 11.91 -11.71
CA SER A 148 -12.84 10.70 -11.65
C SER A 148 -11.99 9.45 -11.90
N MET A 149 -12.57 8.29 -11.60
CA MET A 149 -11.96 6.99 -11.91
C MET A 149 -11.94 6.67 -13.41
N GLY A 150 -12.82 7.31 -14.23
CA GLY A 150 -12.93 7.01 -15.64
C GLY A 150 -13.33 5.55 -15.89
N PHE A 151 -14.40 5.12 -15.25
CA PHE A 151 -14.86 3.73 -15.26
C PHE A 151 -15.11 3.14 -16.65
N ASP A 152 -15.38 3.98 -17.65
CA ASP A 152 -15.64 3.52 -19.03
C ASP A 152 -14.36 3.02 -19.73
N ASP A 153 -13.19 3.41 -19.22
CA ASP A 153 -11.88 2.93 -19.66
C ASP A 153 -10.94 2.80 -18.45
N ILE A 154 -11.39 2.05 -17.43
CA ILE A 154 -10.63 1.89 -16.18
C ILE A 154 -9.29 1.18 -16.40
N GLN A 155 -9.21 0.32 -17.41
CA GLN A 155 -8.00 -0.43 -17.81
C GLN A 155 -7.10 0.36 -18.79
N ALA A 156 -7.46 1.63 -19.08
CA ALA A 156 -6.71 2.51 -19.98
C ALA A 156 -6.36 1.87 -21.35
N VAL A 157 -7.30 1.11 -21.91
CA VAL A 157 -7.13 0.43 -23.21
C VAL A 157 -7.19 1.43 -24.36
N GLN A 158 -8.10 2.42 -24.28
CA GLN A 158 -8.29 3.41 -25.35
C GLN A 158 -7.14 4.45 -25.36
N SER A 159 -6.65 4.85 -24.20
CA SER A 159 -5.53 5.77 -24.11
C SER A 159 -4.84 5.65 -22.77
N TYR A 160 -3.50 5.70 -22.78
CA TYR A 160 -2.67 5.66 -21.58
C TYR A 160 -1.95 7.01 -21.36
N LYS A 161 -1.96 7.50 -20.12
CA LYS A 161 -1.17 8.66 -19.69
C LYS A 161 -0.65 8.39 -18.28
N THR A 162 0.67 8.30 -18.12
CA THR A 162 1.36 7.96 -16.87
C THR A 162 0.77 8.60 -15.62
N PHE A 163 0.69 9.94 -15.59
CA PHE A 163 0.22 10.64 -14.41
C PHE A 163 -1.29 10.52 -14.19
N ARG A 164 -2.07 10.31 -15.25
CA ARG A 164 -3.50 10.04 -15.13
C ARG A 164 -3.75 8.67 -14.50
N GLU A 165 -3.09 7.61 -15.00
CA GLU A 165 -3.34 6.25 -14.51
C GLU A 165 -2.76 6.09 -13.10
N TYR A 166 -1.59 6.64 -12.83
CA TYR A 166 -1.08 6.71 -11.47
C TYR A 166 -2.03 7.49 -10.54
N GLY A 167 -2.53 8.65 -10.99
CA GLY A 167 -3.54 9.43 -10.25
C GLY A 167 -4.83 8.64 -9.97
N ARG A 168 -5.34 7.88 -10.96
CA ARG A 168 -6.48 7.00 -10.81
C ARG A 168 -6.23 5.89 -9.78
N SER A 169 -5.07 5.24 -9.83
CA SER A 169 -4.71 4.19 -8.87
C SER A 169 -4.64 4.72 -7.43
N LYS A 170 -4.18 5.96 -7.25
CA LYS A 170 -4.10 6.60 -5.93
C LYS A 170 -5.45 7.16 -5.46
N LEU A 171 -6.32 7.59 -6.38
CA LEU A 171 -7.72 7.86 -6.10
C LEU A 171 -8.45 6.58 -5.65
N ALA A 172 -8.21 5.46 -6.33
CA ALA A 172 -8.77 4.16 -5.97
C ALA A 172 -8.41 3.77 -4.52
N ASN A 173 -7.18 4.00 -4.08
CA ASN A 173 -6.77 3.71 -2.70
C ASN A 173 -7.52 4.55 -1.66
N ILE A 174 -7.85 5.82 -1.96
CA ILE A 174 -8.65 6.66 -1.05
C ILE A 174 -10.10 6.17 -1.03
N LEU A 175 -10.71 5.90 -2.19
CA LEU A 175 -12.09 5.40 -2.31
C LEU A 175 -12.23 4.02 -1.62
N PHE A 176 -11.27 3.13 -1.82
CA PHE A 176 -11.18 1.83 -1.13
C PHE A 176 -11.14 1.98 0.38
N THR A 177 -10.24 2.84 0.90
CA THR A 177 -10.11 3.12 2.33
C THR A 177 -11.45 3.57 2.93
N ARG A 178 -12.15 4.49 2.26
CA ARG A 178 -13.46 5.00 2.71
C ARG A 178 -14.55 3.92 2.67
N SER A 179 -14.58 3.12 1.61
CA SER A 179 -15.54 2.00 1.50
C SER A 179 -15.28 0.92 2.53
N LEU A 180 -14.02 0.58 2.75
CA LEU A 180 -13.62 -0.46 3.72
C LEU A 180 -13.94 -0.02 5.15
N ALA A 181 -13.68 1.25 5.50
CA ALA A 181 -13.99 1.80 6.84
C ALA A 181 -15.47 1.68 7.23
N LYS A 182 -16.38 1.70 6.26
CA LYS A 182 -17.82 1.54 6.49
C LYS A 182 -18.26 0.07 6.70
N ARG A 183 -17.37 -0.88 6.42
CA ARG A 183 -17.64 -2.33 6.43
C ARG A 183 -16.93 -3.06 7.55
N LEU A 184 -15.89 -2.47 8.10
CA LEU A 184 -15.10 -3.08 9.18
C LEU A 184 -15.76 -2.88 10.54
N PRO A 185 -15.57 -3.83 11.49
CA PRO A 185 -15.93 -3.62 12.87
C PRO A 185 -15.06 -2.50 13.49
N GLU A 186 -15.53 -1.90 14.58
CA GLU A 186 -14.83 -0.79 15.27
C GLU A 186 -13.42 -1.16 15.77
N SER A 187 -13.17 -2.47 15.99
CA SER A 187 -11.84 -2.98 16.37
C SER A 187 -10.79 -2.90 15.26
N ILE A 188 -11.20 -2.64 14.01
CA ILE A 188 -10.29 -2.54 12.87
C ILE A 188 -10.44 -1.16 12.22
N THR A 189 -9.39 -0.37 12.27
CA THR A 189 -9.38 0.93 11.58
C THR A 189 -8.63 0.84 10.26
N VAL A 190 -9.06 1.63 9.28
CA VAL A 190 -8.38 1.75 7.99
C VAL A 190 -8.23 3.21 7.62
N ASN A 191 -6.99 3.63 7.34
CA ASN A 191 -6.68 4.98 6.93
C ASN A 191 -5.74 4.98 5.73
N CYS A 192 -5.72 6.08 4.99
CA CYS A 192 -4.77 6.25 3.89
C CYS A 192 -3.97 7.53 4.04
N LEU A 193 -2.85 7.60 3.33
CA LEU A 193 -1.93 8.72 3.47
C LEU A 193 -1.29 9.13 2.13
N HIS A 194 -0.81 10.38 2.11
CA HIS A 194 0.15 10.86 1.14
C HIS A 194 1.52 11.05 1.82
N PRO A 195 2.59 10.41 1.30
CA PRO A 195 3.91 10.45 1.95
C PRO A 195 4.71 11.72 1.65
N GLY A 196 4.16 12.64 0.84
CA GLY A 196 4.92 13.74 0.25
C GLY A 196 5.54 13.34 -1.09
N ALA A 197 6.19 14.28 -1.75
CA ALA A 197 7.02 13.97 -2.92
C ALA A 197 8.33 13.35 -2.43
N VAL A 198 8.51 12.04 -2.59
CA VAL A 198 9.66 11.29 -2.07
C VAL A 198 10.52 10.80 -3.22
N ALA A 199 11.83 10.95 -3.08
CA ALA A 199 12.80 10.35 -3.99
C ALA A 199 12.83 8.83 -3.75
N THR A 200 11.96 8.10 -4.45
CA THR A 200 11.89 6.64 -4.39
C THR A 200 12.31 6.03 -5.73
N SER A 201 12.57 4.73 -5.73
CA SER A 201 12.73 3.93 -6.95
C SER A 201 11.41 3.70 -7.71
N LEU A 202 10.36 4.46 -7.38
CA LEU A 202 9.07 4.39 -8.04
C LEU A 202 9.26 4.72 -9.54
N GLY A 203 8.96 3.76 -10.42
CA GLY A 203 9.22 3.91 -11.86
C GLY A 203 10.62 3.46 -12.32
N SER A 204 11.48 2.96 -11.44
CA SER A 204 12.82 2.45 -11.83
C SER A 204 12.76 1.21 -12.72
N GLN A 205 11.61 0.56 -12.83
CA GLN A 205 11.34 -0.54 -13.75
C GLN A 205 11.20 -0.08 -15.22
N ASN A 206 11.04 1.24 -15.46
CA ASN A 206 10.90 1.76 -16.81
C ASN A 206 12.27 1.89 -17.49
N ASP A 207 12.41 1.35 -18.68
CA ASP A 207 13.59 1.48 -19.52
C ASP A 207 13.61 2.85 -20.23
N GLY A 208 14.69 3.60 -20.06
CA GLY A 208 14.89 4.85 -20.78
C GLY A 208 15.94 5.77 -20.13
N PHE A 209 16.69 6.49 -20.96
CA PHE A 209 17.72 7.44 -20.49
C PHE A 209 17.11 8.58 -19.67
N LEU A 210 15.92 9.07 -20.08
CA LEU A 210 15.19 10.13 -19.39
C LEU A 210 14.62 9.68 -18.03
N SER A 211 14.23 8.40 -17.90
CA SER A 211 13.75 7.85 -16.62
C SER A 211 14.82 7.78 -15.55
N LYS A 212 16.10 7.73 -15.96
CA LYS A 212 17.28 7.72 -15.06
C LYS A 212 17.78 9.13 -14.72
N LEU A 213 17.67 10.08 -15.64
CA LEU A 213 18.23 11.44 -15.50
C LEU A 213 17.28 12.37 -14.72
N LEU A 214 15.98 12.29 -14.98
CA LEU A 214 14.97 13.17 -14.39
C LEU A 214 14.90 13.06 -12.86
N PRO A 215 14.92 11.86 -12.25
CA PRO A 215 14.96 11.71 -10.80
C PRO A 215 16.21 12.31 -10.16
N ALA A 216 17.37 12.22 -10.84
CA ALA A 216 18.63 12.78 -10.33
C ALA A 216 18.61 14.30 -10.28
N LEU A 217 18.02 14.95 -11.29
CA LEU A 217 17.94 16.42 -11.37
C LEU A 217 16.93 17.01 -10.37
N LEU A 218 15.88 16.25 -10.04
CA LEU A 218 14.80 16.68 -9.15
C LEU A 218 15.05 16.26 -7.68
N LYS A 219 16.10 15.49 -7.41
CA LYS A 219 16.46 14.99 -6.07
C LYS A 219 16.42 16.05 -4.94
N PRO A 220 16.89 17.31 -5.15
CA PRO A 220 16.84 18.33 -4.10
C PRO A 220 15.43 18.74 -3.66
N PHE A 221 14.42 18.49 -4.51
CA PHE A 221 13.01 18.85 -4.24
C PHE A 221 12.21 17.71 -3.64
N PHE A 222 12.78 16.50 -3.56
CA PHE A 222 12.11 15.33 -3.00
C PHE A 222 12.55 15.08 -1.55
N ARG A 223 11.62 14.62 -0.74
CA ARG A 223 11.89 14.16 0.63
C ARG A 223 12.76 12.90 0.62
N SER A 224 13.53 12.71 1.68
CA SER A 224 14.17 11.41 1.93
C SER A 224 13.12 10.31 2.16
N PRO A 225 13.44 9.02 1.91
CA PRO A 225 12.57 7.90 2.25
C PRO A 225 12.11 7.92 3.72
N ASP A 226 12.98 8.31 4.65
CA ASP A 226 12.66 8.38 6.09
C ASP A 226 11.58 9.42 6.37
N ARG A 227 11.71 10.62 5.81
CA ARG A 227 10.66 11.64 5.89
C ARG A 227 9.36 11.22 5.19
N GLY A 228 9.47 10.44 4.11
CA GLY A 228 8.31 9.86 3.44
C GLY A 228 7.59 8.81 4.30
N ALA A 229 8.33 8.09 5.11
CA ALA A 229 7.81 7.03 5.98
C ALA A 229 7.11 7.57 7.25
N GLU A 230 7.39 8.80 7.67
CA GLU A 230 6.88 9.36 8.95
C GLU A 230 5.36 9.21 9.10
N THR A 231 4.56 9.53 8.06
CA THR A 231 3.10 9.42 8.14
C THR A 231 2.63 7.96 8.15
N SER A 232 3.32 7.05 7.43
CA SER A 232 3.03 5.62 7.47
C SER A 232 3.29 5.06 8.88
N ILE A 233 4.45 5.39 9.47
CA ILE A 233 4.83 4.97 10.82
C ILE A 233 3.86 5.55 11.85
N TYR A 234 3.50 6.84 11.73
CA TYR A 234 2.52 7.49 12.61
C TYR A 234 1.18 6.75 12.59
N LEU A 235 0.64 6.38 11.41
CA LEU A 235 -0.61 5.65 11.32
C LEU A 235 -0.52 4.21 11.85
N CYS A 236 0.66 3.59 11.73
CA CYS A 236 0.88 2.23 12.26
C CYS A 236 0.90 2.19 13.79
N GLN A 237 1.36 3.27 14.46
CA GLN A 237 1.72 3.18 15.89
C GLN A 237 1.09 4.22 16.81
N SER A 238 0.63 5.40 16.33
CA SER A 238 0.19 6.49 17.21
C SER A 238 -1.15 6.21 17.86
N ASP A 239 -1.26 6.50 19.17
CA ASP A 239 -2.51 6.42 19.92
C ASP A 239 -3.51 7.49 19.48
N GLU A 240 -3.03 8.62 18.94
CA GLU A 240 -3.87 9.72 18.48
C GLU A 240 -4.84 9.33 17.35
N VAL A 241 -4.56 8.22 16.66
CA VAL A 241 -5.36 7.74 15.53
C VAL A 241 -6.01 6.37 15.80
N GLU A 242 -5.98 5.89 17.02
CA GLU A 242 -6.49 4.56 17.39
C GLU A 242 -7.97 4.37 17.01
N ALA A 243 -8.79 5.39 17.22
CA ALA A 243 -10.22 5.36 16.86
C ALA A 243 -10.54 6.07 15.53
N VAL A 244 -9.52 6.46 14.76
CA VAL A 244 -9.74 7.16 13.47
C VAL A 244 -9.79 6.15 12.34
N SER A 245 -10.89 6.13 11.58
CA SER A 245 -11.06 5.27 10.42
C SER A 245 -11.62 6.03 9.22
N GLY A 246 -11.27 5.61 8.01
CA GLY A 246 -11.72 6.20 6.75
C GLY A 246 -11.09 7.54 6.39
N ALA A 247 -10.03 7.96 7.09
CA ALA A 247 -9.44 9.27 6.94
C ALA A 247 -8.20 9.27 6.01
N TYR A 248 -7.95 10.43 5.41
CA TYR A 248 -6.77 10.73 4.61
C TYR A 248 -5.80 11.62 5.39
N PHE A 249 -4.52 11.25 5.38
CA PHE A 249 -3.46 11.90 6.14
C PHE A 249 -2.33 12.44 5.26
N SER A 250 -1.73 13.54 5.70
CA SER A 250 -0.49 14.08 5.16
C SER A 250 0.29 14.75 6.28
N ASN A 251 1.61 14.53 6.35
CA ASN A 251 2.47 15.09 7.41
C ASN A 251 1.95 14.77 8.82
N CYS A 252 1.55 13.51 9.07
CA CYS A 252 0.99 13.04 10.34
C CYS A 252 -0.28 13.79 10.79
N LYS A 253 -0.99 14.45 9.88
CA LYS A 253 -2.22 15.19 10.17
C LYS A 253 -3.35 14.72 9.30
N LYS A 254 -4.54 14.56 9.87
CA LYS A 254 -5.76 14.35 9.11
C LYS A 254 -6.02 15.55 8.22
N THR A 255 -6.25 15.31 6.93
CA THR A 255 -6.49 16.36 5.93
C THR A 255 -7.61 15.93 4.99
N LYS A 256 -8.19 16.88 4.27
CA LYS A 256 -9.22 16.58 3.28
C LYS A 256 -8.57 16.21 1.94
N PRO A 257 -8.93 15.08 1.34
CA PRO A 257 -8.57 14.82 -0.04
C PRO A 257 -9.38 15.74 -0.98
N LYS A 258 -9.19 15.60 -2.30
CA LYS A 258 -10.02 16.32 -3.27
C LYS A 258 -11.48 15.81 -3.24
N PRO A 259 -12.48 16.65 -3.59
CA PRO A 259 -13.90 16.29 -3.46
C PRO A 259 -14.30 14.99 -4.16
N TRP A 260 -13.72 14.68 -5.31
CA TRP A 260 -13.98 13.43 -6.03
C TRP A 260 -13.46 12.17 -5.33
N ALA A 261 -12.54 12.31 -4.39
CA ALA A 261 -12.09 11.22 -3.53
C ALA A 261 -13.03 11.00 -2.32
N GLU A 262 -14.01 11.87 -2.15
CA GLU A 262 -15.09 11.74 -1.16
C GLU A 262 -16.43 11.28 -1.77
N ASP A 263 -16.45 10.95 -3.06
CA ASP A 263 -17.61 10.48 -3.80
C ASP A 263 -17.95 9.02 -3.41
N ASP A 264 -19.00 8.85 -2.64
CA ASP A 264 -19.47 7.54 -2.16
C ASP A 264 -20.03 6.66 -3.28
N ALA A 265 -20.62 7.26 -4.34
CA ALA A 265 -21.10 6.49 -5.49
C ALA A 265 -19.94 5.93 -6.32
N ALA A 266 -18.90 6.74 -6.54
CA ALA A 266 -17.67 6.27 -7.18
C ALA A 266 -16.96 5.19 -6.32
N ALA A 267 -16.97 5.34 -5.01
CA ALA A 267 -16.39 4.36 -4.09
C ALA A 267 -17.15 3.02 -4.12
N ALA A 268 -18.47 3.04 -4.16
CA ALA A 268 -19.29 1.84 -4.29
C ALA A 268 -19.11 1.15 -5.64
N ARG A 269 -19.10 1.92 -6.75
CA ARG A 269 -18.85 1.37 -8.10
C ARG A 269 -17.46 0.73 -8.20
N LEU A 270 -16.43 1.39 -7.68
CA LEU A 270 -15.06 0.84 -7.65
C LEU A 270 -15.01 -0.46 -6.84
N TRP A 271 -15.71 -0.52 -5.72
CA TRP A 271 -15.77 -1.72 -4.88
C TRP A 271 -16.28 -2.92 -5.66
N THR A 272 -17.45 -2.79 -6.31
CA THR A 272 -18.04 -3.86 -7.14
C THR A 272 -17.09 -4.30 -8.26
N ILE A 273 -16.52 -3.35 -9.01
CA ILE A 273 -15.54 -3.65 -10.06
C ILE A 273 -14.32 -4.38 -9.49
N SER A 274 -13.86 -3.98 -8.31
CA SER A 274 -12.69 -4.62 -7.70
C SER A 274 -12.99 -6.06 -7.30
N GLU A 275 -14.15 -6.34 -6.69
CA GLU A 275 -14.58 -7.71 -6.36
C GLU A 275 -14.66 -8.59 -7.61
N GLU A 276 -15.26 -8.07 -8.70
CA GLU A 276 -15.35 -8.76 -9.99
C GLU A 276 -13.96 -9.03 -10.59
N CYS A 277 -13.08 -8.02 -10.60
CA CYS A 277 -11.74 -8.14 -11.20
C CYS A 277 -10.85 -9.13 -10.44
N VAL A 278 -10.95 -9.17 -9.12
CA VAL A 278 -10.08 -10.06 -8.32
C VAL A 278 -10.74 -11.39 -7.98
N ASP A 279 -11.96 -11.66 -8.46
CA ASP A 279 -12.76 -12.86 -8.13
C ASP A 279 -12.74 -13.16 -6.62
N PHE A 280 -13.09 -12.14 -5.83
CA PHE A 280 -13.14 -12.22 -4.37
C PHE A 280 -14.15 -11.23 -3.82
N SER A 281 -15.11 -11.73 -3.04
CA SER A 281 -16.07 -10.89 -2.31
C SER A 281 -15.72 -10.79 -0.84
N TYR A 282 -15.76 -9.59 -0.32
CA TYR A 282 -15.57 -9.36 1.10
C TYR A 282 -16.73 -9.97 1.91
N PRO A 283 -16.45 -10.58 3.07
CA PRO A 283 -17.47 -11.19 3.93
C PRO A 283 -18.44 -10.16 4.52
#